data_e3fb46757f5e18f93f9938e079bc0372
#
_entry.id   e3fb46757f5e18f93f9938e079bc0372
#
_cell.length_a   1.000
_cell.length_b   1.000
_cell.length_c   1.000
_cell.angle_alpha   90.00
_cell.angle_beta   90.00
_cell.angle_gamma   90.00
#
_symmetry.space_group_name_H-M   'P 1'
#
loop_
_entity.id
_entity.type
_entity.pdbx_description
1 polymer ?
#
loop_
_entity_poly.entity_id
_entity_poly.type
_entity_poly.pdbx_seq_one_letter_code
_entity_poly.pdbx_strand_id
1 'polypeptide(L)'
;MSRLFKALPIALLILVTSCKKKNDSETDNLFKFKDYISYHTNGNQSISTPITIALAQQLEQFELTQELPSEYLDISPKVDGELIIENGRALTYQPTEYLKPNTEYTISLKLNKLFEEIPSEFRTYTFSFKTIAPNFRINLGDLQSYSKDWQYLTGTLDASDILDASKIKTVLSVKQGEKSIPVKWDNTSDNAQYFSFKIDSISRKTDDSELTINWTGDDYDIENQGAETYPIPGKNKFVIVDAKTTSAPNAVLTLNFSEPLQQDQNLNGLVTIENAESLRYEINGNVLRVYPSNRILGEVRINAFQGIKSEY
;
A
#
# COMPACT_ATOMS: atom_id res chain seq x y z
N MET A 1 28.94 -70.99 -8.18
CA MET A 1 27.64 -70.37 -8.08
C MET A 1 27.80 -68.89 -8.39
N SER A 2 27.51 -68.56 -9.61
CA SER A 2 27.70 -67.21 -10.19
C SER A 2 26.44 -66.37 -9.89
N ARG A 3 26.61 -65.18 -9.28
CA ARG A 3 25.53 -64.17 -9.18
C ARG A 3 25.81 -63.05 -10.16
N LEU A 4 25.00 -62.98 -11.20
CA LEU A 4 24.93 -61.88 -12.16
C LEU A 4 24.37 -60.61 -11.48
N PHE A 5 25.17 -59.57 -11.47
CA PHE A 5 24.67 -58.22 -11.20
C PHE A 5 24.13 -57.62 -12.50
N LYS A 6 22.81 -57.35 -12.55
CA LYS A 6 22.18 -56.58 -13.63
C LYS A 6 22.34 -55.10 -13.30
N ALA A 7 23.15 -54.39 -14.06
CA ALA A 7 23.25 -52.94 -14.04
C ALA A 7 22.07 -52.33 -14.80
N LEU A 8 21.29 -51.48 -14.13
CA LEU A 8 20.20 -50.68 -14.70
C LEU A 8 20.77 -49.30 -15.07
N PRO A 9 20.67 -48.84 -16.32
CA PRO A 9 21.11 -47.49 -16.66
C PRO A 9 20.09 -46.48 -16.17
N ILE A 10 20.51 -45.58 -15.29
CA ILE A 10 19.75 -44.37 -14.89
C ILE A 10 19.87 -43.38 -16.02
N ALA A 11 18.77 -43.16 -16.75
CA ALA A 11 18.66 -42.07 -17.73
C ALA A 11 18.49 -40.75 -16.98
N LEU A 12 19.54 -39.93 -16.96
CA LEU A 12 19.55 -38.57 -16.43
C LEU A 12 18.75 -37.66 -17.36
N LEU A 13 17.52 -37.35 -16.99
CA LEU A 13 16.65 -36.39 -17.70
C LEU A 13 17.11 -34.99 -17.37
N ILE A 14 17.89 -34.35 -18.24
CA ILE A 14 18.31 -32.95 -18.13
C ILE A 14 17.12 -32.09 -18.54
N LEU A 15 16.37 -31.56 -17.54
CA LEU A 15 15.41 -30.49 -17.74
C LEU A 15 16.17 -29.19 -18.02
N VAL A 16 16.29 -28.84 -19.28
CA VAL A 16 16.72 -27.49 -19.72
C VAL A 16 15.58 -26.51 -19.38
N THR A 17 15.65 -25.89 -18.21
CA THR A 17 14.84 -24.70 -17.95
C THR A 17 15.37 -23.56 -18.82
N SER A 18 14.66 -23.32 -19.92
CA SER A 18 14.87 -22.13 -20.74
C SER A 18 14.52 -20.91 -19.92
N CYS A 19 15.51 -20.21 -19.37
CA CYS A 19 15.33 -18.84 -18.89
C CYS A 19 14.94 -17.95 -20.07
N LYS A 20 13.67 -17.58 -20.18
CA LYS A 20 13.25 -16.48 -21.04
C LYS A 20 13.94 -15.20 -20.55
N LYS A 21 14.90 -14.67 -21.30
CA LYS A 21 15.42 -13.31 -21.16
C LYS A 21 14.26 -12.34 -21.42
N LYS A 22 13.82 -11.64 -20.39
CA LYS A 22 12.58 -10.85 -20.42
C LYS A 22 12.78 -9.33 -20.34
N ASN A 23 13.97 -8.77 -20.51
CA ASN A 23 14.17 -7.33 -20.32
C ASN A 23 14.91 -6.58 -21.45
N ASP A 24 15.45 -7.24 -22.47
CA ASP A 24 16.16 -6.53 -23.53
C ASP A 24 15.25 -6.05 -24.67
N SER A 25 13.97 -6.52 -24.73
CA SER A 25 13.12 -6.31 -25.91
C SER A 25 12.41 -4.95 -25.98
N GLU A 26 12.07 -4.31 -24.86
CA GLU A 26 11.29 -3.05 -24.89
C GLU A 26 12.15 -1.83 -25.20
N THR A 27 13.32 -1.73 -24.59
CA THR A 27 14.26 -0.63 -24.87
C THR A 27 14.78 -0.70 -26.32
N ASP A 28 15.06 -1.91 -26.79
CA ASP A 28 15.47 -2.15 -28.18
C ASP A 28 14.35 -1.80 -29.16
N ASN A 29 13.09 -2.09 -28.82
CA ASN A 29 11.94 -1.78 -29.64
C ASN A 29 11.70 -0.27 -29.76
N LEU A 30 11.73 0.49 -28.64
CA LEU A 30 11.59 1.94 -28.67
C LEU A 30 12.71 2.61 -29.48
N PHE A 31 13.96 2.14 -29.32
CA PHE A 31 15.10 2.66 -30.12
C PHE A 31 14.93 2.39 -31.60
N LYS A 32 14.46 1.20 -31.99
CA LYS A 32 14.17 0.86 -33.38
C LYS A 32 13.11 1.77 -33.99
N PHE A 33 12.09 2.15 -33.22
CA PHE A 33 10.97 3.00 -33.66
C PHE A 33 11.13 4.49 -33.31
N LYS A 34 12.31 4.95 -32.94
CA LYS A 34 12.59 6.33 -32.46
C LYS A 34 12.14 7.45 -33.40
N ASP A 35 12.06 7.18 -34.72
CA ASP A 35 11.62 8.16 -35.72
C ASP A 35 10.09 8.31 -35.75
N TYR A 36 9.35 7.38 -35.13
CA TYR A 36 7.89 7.36 -35.05
C TYR A 36 7.36 7.53 -33.61
N ILE A 37 8.03 6.95 -32.63
CA ILE A 37 7.61 6.92 -31.22
C ILE A 37 8.68 7.55 -30.35
N SER A 38 8.29 8.49 -29.51
CA SER A 38 9.16 9.13 -28.52
C SER A 38 8.92 8.65 -27.09
N TYR A 39 7.70 8.17 -26.79
CA TYR A 39 7.34 7.69 -25.45
C TYR A 39 6.16 6.72 -25.52
N HIS A 40 6.05 5.83 -24.55
CA HIS A 40 4.87 5.01 -24.26
C HIS A 40 4.78 4.67 -22.76
N THR A 41 3.58 4.34 -22.30
CA THR A 41 3.35 3.80 -20.96
C THR A 41 4.17 2.54 -20.74
N ASN A 42 4.95 2.47 -19.66
CA ASN A 42 5.84 1.34 -19.36
C ASN A 42 5.92 1.05 -17.86
N GLY A 43 6.55 -0.07 -17.50
CA GLY A 43 6.75 -0.48 -16.12
C GLY A 43 5.47 -0.88 -15.40
N ASN A 44 5.41 -0.65 -14.07
CA ASN A 44 4.24 -0.93 -13.26
C ASN A 44 3.34 0.31 -13.18
N GLN A 45 2.07 0.14 -13.56
CA GLN A 45 1.08 1.21 -13.63
C GLN A 45 -0.10 0.96 -12.68
N SER A 46 -0.73 2.02 -12.19
CA SER A 46 -2.02 1.90 -11.51
C SER A 46 -3.10 1.37 -12.45
N ILE A 47 -4.05 0.65 -11.90
CA ILE A 47 -5.24 0.19 -12.65
C ILE A 47 -6.06 1.33 -13.25
N SER A 48 -5.91 2.56 -12.75
CA SER A 48 -6.60 3.75 -13.25
C SER A 48 -5.81 4.54 -14.30
N THR A 49 -4.56 4.14 -14.59
CA THR A 49 -3.68 4.90 -15.47
C THR A 49 -4.14 4.79 -16.92
N PRO A 50 -4.31 5.90 -17.65
CA PRO A 50 -4.51 5.89 -19.11
C PRO A 50 -3.27 5.32 -19.81
N ILE A 51 -3.47 4.67 -20.96
CA ILE A 51 -2.37 4.20 -21.79
C ILE A 51 -1.98 5.33 -22.75
N THR A 52 -0.76 5.84 -22.61
CA THR A 52 -0.27 6.99 -23.38
C THR A 52 0.86 6.57 -24.33
N ILE A 53 0.81 7.08 -25.57
CA ILE A 53 1.85 6.94 -26.58
C ILE A 53 2.12 8.32 -27.15
N ALA A 54 3.38 8.76 -27.19
CA ALA A 54 3.77 10.00 -27.85
C ALA A 54 4.52 9.71 -29.14
N LEU A 55 4.07 10.30 -30.23
CA LEU A 55 4.73 10.23 -31.53
C LEU A 55 6.01 11.08 -31.52
N ALA A 56 6.99 10.72 -32.29
CA ALA A 56 8.24 11.47 -32.43
C ALA A 56 8.02 12.82 -33.13
N GLN A 57 7.04 12.89 -34.04
CA GLN A 57 6.67 14.09 -34.78
C GLN A 57 5.17 14.36 -34.71
N GLN A 58 4.79 15.62 -34.91
CA GLN A 58 3.39 16.03 -35.03
C GLN A 58 2.86 15.65 -36.43
N LEU A 59 1.61 15.17 -36.46
CA LEU A 59 0.89 14.82 -37.66
C LEU A 59 -0.19 15.88 -37.91
N GLU A 60 0.01 16.67 -38.99
CA GLU A 60 -0.83 17.85 -39.34
C GLU A 60 -2.25 17.47 -39.82
N GLN A 61 -2.50 16.19 -40.18
CA GLN A 61 -3.80 15.74 -40.66
C GLN A 61 -4.86 15.58 -39.58
N PHE A 62 -4.51 15.67 -38.28
CA PHE A 62 -5.41 15.54 -37.16
C PHE A 62 -5.79 16.91 -36.57
N GLU A 63 -7.02 16.99 -36.06
CA GLU A 63 -7.47 18.15 -35.30
C GLU A 63 -6.73 18.29 -33.96
N LEU A 64 -6.89 19.43 -33.29
CA LEU A 64 -6.26 19.71 -32.00
C LEU A 64 -6.55 18.61 -30.95
N THR A 65 -7.78 18.08 -30.97
CA THR A 65 -8.23 16.92 -30.18
C THR A 65 -9.18 16.12 -31.03
N GLN A 66 -8.88 14.86 -31.28
CA GLN A 66 -9.68 14.00 -32.16
C GLN A 66 -9.77 12.58 -31.59
N GLU A 67 -10.98 12.04 -31.52
CA GLU A 67 -11.21 10.63 -31.26
C GLU A 67 -10.82 9.78 -32.47
N LEU A 68 -10.10 8.70 -32.22
CA LEU A 68 -9.69 7.75 -33.26
C LEU A 68 -10.47 6.44 -33.14
N PRO A 69 -10.80 5.80 -34.29
CA PRO A 69 -11.42 4.49 -34.28
C PRO A 69 -10.59 3.45 -33.52
N SER A 70 -11.26 2.54 -32.83
CA SER A 70 -10.62 1.48 -32.03
C SER A 70 -9.64 0.60 -32.83
N GLU A 71 -9.81 0.54 -34.16
CA GLU A 71 -8.94 -0.23 -35.05
C GLU A 71 -7.49 0.28 -35.15
N TYR A 72 -7.17 1.48 -34.62
CA TYR A 72 -5.82 2.01 -34.54
C TYR A 72 -4.96 1.33 -33.46
N LEU A 73 -5.61 0.75 -32.43
CA LEU A 73 -4.94 0.21 -31.26
C LEU A 73 -5.53 -1.16 -30.88
N ASP A 74 -4.69 -2.18 -30.82
CA ASP A 74 -5.06 -3.47 -30.24
C ASP A 74 -4.53 -3.57 -28.79
N ILE A 75 -5.36 -4.02 -27.85
CA ILE A 75 -5.00 -4.20 -26.44
C ILE A 75 -5.29 -5.64 -26.04
N SER A 76 -4.32 -6.29 -25.42
CA SER A 76 -4.46 -7.65 -24.89
C SER A 76 -3.93 -7.74 -23.44
N PRO A 77 -4.73 -8.22 -22.48
CA PRO A 77 -6.15 -8.58 -22.58
C PRO A 77 -7.02 -7.43 -23.05
N LYS A 78 -8.15 -7.75 -23.70
CA LYS A 78 -9.05 -6.73 -24.24
C LYS A 78 -9.62 -5.86 -23.13
N VAL A 79 -9.63 -4.55 -23.36
CA VAL A 79 -10.23 -3.51 -22.51
C VAL A 79 -11.03 -2.61 -23.42
N ASP A 80 -12.22 -2.21 -23.00
CA ASP A 80 -13.03 -1.23 -23.70
C ASP A 80 -12.64 0.19 -23.26
N GLY A 81 -12.64 1.15 -24.19
CA GLY A 81 -12.21 2.53 -23.92
C GLY A 81 -12.17 3.37 -25.18
N GLU A 82 -11.74 4.61 -25.03
CA GLU A 82 -11.68 5.62 -26.09
C GLU A 82 -10.20 5.98 -26.38
N LEU A 83 -9.84 6.05 -27.67
CA LEU A 83 -8.53 6.49 -28.11
C LEU A 83 -8.64 7.93 -28.64
N ILE A 84 -7.88 8.82 -28.04
CA ILE A 84 -7.85 10.24 -28.41
C ILE A 84 -6.44 10.61 -28.87
N ILE A 85 -6.32 11.36 -29.95
CA ILE A 85 -5.08 12.02 -30.33
C ILE A 85 -5.19 13.52 -30.05
N GLU A 86 -4.18 14.07 -29.39
CA GLU A 86 -4.08 15.50 -29.08
C GLU A 86 -2.89 16.12 -29.80
N ASN A 87 -3.11 17.31 -30.41
CA ASN A 87 -2.11 18.04 -31.16
C ASN A 87 -1.41 17.19 -32.22
N GLY A 88 -2.09 16.18 -32.79
CA GLY A 88 -1.51 15.26 -33.76
C GLY A 88 -0.30 14.48 -33.27
N ARG A 89 -0.04 14.41 -31.94
CA ARG A 89 1.18 13.83 -31.38
C ARG A 89 0.97 12.91 -30.17
N ALA A 90 0.10 13.27 -29.24
CA ALA A 90 -0.14 12.50 -28.04
C ALA A 90 -1.37 11.62 -28.20
N LEU A 91 -1.20 10.29 -28.18
CA LEU A 91 -2.31 9.35 -28.16
C LEU A 91 -2.54 8.92 -26.71
N THR A 92 -3.80 9.03 -26.28
CA THR A 92 -4.23 8.59 -24.97
C THR A 92 -5.42 7.63 -25.13
N TYR A 93 -5.26 6.40 -24.68
CA TYR A 93 -6.37 5.46 -24.55
C TYR A 93 -6.87 5.49 -23.13
N GLN A 94 -8.13 5.91 -22.98
CA GLN A 94 -8.81 5.98 -21.69
C GLN A 94 -9.72 4.76 -21.54
N PRO A 95 -9.38 3.78 -20.68
CA PRO A 95 -10.27 2.68 -20.34
C PRO A 95 -11.58 3.19 -19.71
N THR A 96 -12.71 2.57 -20.05
CA THR A 96 -14.02 2.88 -19.46
C THR A 96 -14.16 2.32 -18.03
N GLU A 97 -13.41 1.27 -17.71
CA GLU A 97 -13.34 0.65 -16.39
C GLU A 97 -11.87 0.54 -15.95
N TYR A 98 -11.63 0.33 -14.68
CA TYR A 98 -10.29 0.05 -14.20
C TYR A 98 -9.68 -1.18 -14.86
N LEU A 99 -8.39 -1.11 -15.14
CA LEU A 99 -7.61 -2.26 -15.61
C LEU A 99 -7.61 -3.37 -14.55
N LYS A 100 -7.44 -4.62 -14.98
CA LYS A 100 -7.28 -5.73 -14.03
C LYS A 100 -5.95 -5.58 -13.28
N PRO A 101 -5.93 -5.75 -11.97
CA PRO A 101 -4.70 -5.69 -11.20
C PRO A 101 -3.74 -6.85 -11.54
N ASN A 102 -2.44 -6.67 -11.24
CA ASN A 102 -1.38 -7.66 -11.46
C ASN A 102 -1.36 -8.29 -12.87
N THR A 103 -1.78 -7.55 -13.88
CA THR A 103 -1.99 -8.04 -15.25
C THR A 103 -1.01 -7.37 -16.20
N GLU A 104 -0.36 -8.17 -17.06
CA GLU A 104 0.46 -7.68 -18.15
C GLU A 104 -0.43 -7.36 -19.35
N TYR A 105 -0.37 -6.11 -19.82
CA TYR A 105 -1.07 -5.63 -21.01
C TYR A 105 -0.09 -5.45 -22.15
N THR A 106 -0.42 -5.99 -23.31
CA THR A 106 0.32 -5.79 -24.57
C THR A 106 -0.48 -4.89 -25.48
N ILE A 107 0.15 -3.83 -25.95
CA ILE A 107 -0.45 -2.77 -26.76
C ILE A 107 0.19 -2.81 -28.15
N SER A 108 -0.61 -2.79 -29.20
CA SER A 108 -0.15 -2.75 -30.58
C SER A 108 -0.78 -1.59 -31.34
N LEU A 109 -0.01 -0.51 -31.56
CA LEU A 109 -0.41 0.67 -32.33
C LEU A 109 -0.16 0.45 -33.82
N LYS A 110 -1.19 0.65 -34.66
CA LYS A 110 -1.12 0.52 -36.10
C LYS A 110 -0.57 1.82 -36.75
N LEU A 111 0.76 1.95 -36.83
CA LEU A 111 1.41 3.14 -37.38
C LEU A 111 1.07 3.37 -38.86
N ASN A 112 0.78 2.31 -39.61
CA ASN A 112 0.35 2.43 -41.04
C ASN A 112 -1.03 3.09 -41.22
N LYS A 113 -1.77 3.35 -40.13
CA LYS A 113 -3.01 4.16 -40.13
C LYS A 113 -2.74 5.63 -39.79
N LEU A 114 -1.60 5.91 -39.19
CA LEU A 114 -1.18 7.26 -38.79
C LEU A 114 -0.27 7.90 -39.85
N PHE A 115 0.55 7.10 -40.50
CA PHE A 115 1.53 7.55 -41.48
C PHE A 115 1.19 7.00 -42.87
N GLU A 116 1.12 7.87 -43.90
CA GLU A 116 0.78 7.47 -45.25
C GLU A 116 1.88 6.59 -45.89
N GLU A 117 3.15 6.95 -45.66
CA GLU A 117 4.30 6.19 -46.18
C GLU A 117 5.11 5.66 -44.99
N ILE A 118 5.03 4.33 -44.74
CA ILE A 118 5.78 3.67 -43.69
C ILE A 118 6.31 2.30 -44.19
N PRO A 119 7.62 2.00 -43.99
CA PRO A 119 8.17 0.69 -44.34
C PRO A 119 7.43 -0.45 -43.58
N SER A 120 7.40 -1.61 -44.24
CA SER A 120 6.60 -2.76 -43.74
C SER A 120 6.97 -3.19 -42.34
N GLU A 121 8.24 -3.09 -41.94
CA GLU A 121 8.80 -3.45 -40.66
C GLU A 121 8.42 -2.50 -39.50
N PHE A 122 7.90 -1.30 -39.83
CA PHE A 122 7.44 -0.30 -38.84
C PHE A 122 5.93 -0.14 -38.77
N ARG A 123 5.15 -0.90 -39.53
CA ARG A 123 3.68 -0.76 -39.61
C ARG A 123 2.93 -0.92 -38.30
N THR A 124 3.51 -1.64 -37.35
CA THR A 124 2.89 -1.87 -36.03
C THR A 124 3.95 -1.71 -34.93
N TYR A 125 3.68 -0.85 -33.99
CA TYR A 125 4.50 -0.69 -32.78
C TYR A 125 3.86 -1.44 -31.63
N THR A 126 4.61 -2.35 -31.00
CA THR A 126 4.12 -3.16 -29.87
C THR A 126 4.98 -2.95 -28.63
N PHE A 127 4.34 -2.75 -27.50
CA PHE A 127 4.96 -2.64 -26.18
C PHE A 127 4.06 -3.27 -25.12
N SER A 128 4.61 -3.45 -23.91
CA SER A 128 3.85 -4.00 -22.78
C SER A 128 4.07 -3.16 -21.54
N PHE A 129 3.11 -3.21 -20.63
CA PHE A 129 3.24 -2.73 -19.26
C PHE A 129 2.50 -3.67 -18.32
N LYS A 130 2.75 -3.57 -17.03
CA LYS A 130 2.06 -4.39 -16.03
C LYS A 130 1.33 -3.50 -15.03
N THR A 131 0.11 -3.87 -14.65
CA THR A 131 -0.57 -3.21 -13.55
C THR A 131 -0.02 -3.66 -12.20
N ILE A 132 -0.07 -2.77 -11.21
CA ILE A 132 0.41 -3.01 -9.86
C ILE A 132 -0.31 -4.23 -9.26
N ALA A 133 0.45 -5.11 -8.61
CA ALA A 133 -0.11 -6.19 -7.80
C ALA A 133 -0.75 -5.59 -6.54
N PRO A 134 -2.02 -5.89 -6.26
CA PRO A 134 -2.69 -5.33 -5.10
C PRO A 134 -2.07 -5.84 -3.80
N ASN A 135 -1.92 -4.95 -2.85
CA ASN A 135 -1.52 -5.23 -1.48
C ASN A 135 -1.97 -4.09 -0.59
N PHE A 136 -1.96 -4.28 0.72
CA PHE A 136 -2.25 -3.20 1.68
C PHE A 136 -1.44 -3.34 2.96
N ARG A 137 -1.41 -2.26 3.73
CA ARG A 137 -0.88 -2.23 5.09
C ARG A 137 -1.96 -1.68 6.02
N ILE A 138 -2.12 -2.31 7.18
CA ILE A 138 -2.93 -1.80 8.28
C ILE A 138 -2.00 -1.06 9.23
N ASN A 139 -2.32 0.21 9.50
CA ASN A 139 -1.62 1.01 10.50
C ASN A 139 -2.61 1.27 11.65
N LEU A 140 -2.29 0.74 12.81
CA LEU A 140 -3.09 0.91 14.01
C LEU A 140 -2.53 2.08 14.83
N GLY A 141 -3.42 2.96 15.27
CA GLY A 141 -3.09 4.09 16.12
C GLY A 141 -3.00 3.71 17.60
N ASP A 142 -2.95 4.73 18.43
CA ASP A 142 -2.85 4.56 19.86
C ASP A 142 -4.24 4.45 20.50
N LEU A 143 -4.36 3.63 21.56
CA LEU A 143 -5.59 3.47 22.33
C LEU A 143 -5.92 4.80 23.02
N GLN A 144 -7.15 5.27 22.86
CA GLN A 144 -7.67 6.51 23.45
C GLN A 144 -8.91 6.24 24.28
N SER A 145 -9.22 7.13 25.25
CA SER A 145 -10.36 6.98 26.12
C SER A 145 -11.36 8.12 25.94
N TYR A 146 -12.66 7.78 25.91
CA TYR A 146 -13.75 8.75 26.08
C TYR A 146 -14.06 8.98 27.55
N SER A 147 -13.92 7.92 28.34
CA SER A 147 -14.21 7.89 29.75
C SER A 147 -13.43 6.77 30.42
N LYS A 148 -13.59 6.64 31.73
CA LYS A 148 -13.00 5.52 32.50
C LYS A 148 -13.50 4.14 32.00
N ASP A 149 -14.68 4.09 31.41
CA ASP A 149 -15.36 2.86 31.00
C ASP A 149 -15.18 2.52 29.51
N TRP A 150 -14.90 3.51 28.66
CA TRP A 150 -14.96 3.36 27.21
C TRP A 150 -13.75 3.93 26.51
N GLN A 151 -13.22 3.13 25.61
CA GLN A 151 -12.04 3.45 24.78
C GLN A 151 -12.35 3.27 23.29
N TYR A 152 -11.47 3.81 22.47
CA TYR A 152 -11.49 3.65 21.03
C TYR A 152 -10.07 3.59 20.47
N LEU A 153 -9.94 3.07 19.26
CA LEU A 153 -8.72 3.04 18.48
C LEU A 153 -9.03 3.46 17.07
N THR A 154 -8.19 4.30 16.48
CA THR A 154 -8.26 4.67 15.06
C THR A 154 -7.16 3.99 14.29
N GLY A 155 -7.34 3.85 12.99
CA GLY A 155 -6.31 3.31 12.12
C GLY A 155 -6.55 3.65 10.66
N THR A 156 -5.61 3.22 9.81
CA THR A 156 -5.68 3.39 8.37
C THR A 156 -5.35 2.10 7.65
N LEU A 157 -5.90 1.96 6.46
CA LEU A 157 -5.47 1.01 5.46
C LEU A 157 -4.85 1.77 4.30
N ASP A 158 -3.59 1.47 4.00
CA ASP A 158 -2.84 2.04 2.88
C ASP A 158 -2.63 0.95 1.84
N ALA A 159 -3.24 1.10 0.67
CA ALA A 159 -3.14 0.13 -0.41
C ALA A 159 -2.05 0.52 -1.42
N SER A 160 -1.48 -0.48 -2.09
CA SER A 160 -0.49 -0.28 -3.16
C SER A 160 -1.10 0.35 -4.41
N ASP A 161 -2.41 0.14 -4.63
CA ASP A 161 -3.20 0.70 -5.71
C ASP A 161 -4.66 0.83 -5.27
N ILE A 162 -5.52 1.32 -6.13
CA ILE A 162 -6.95 1.54 -5.88
C ILE A 162 -7.65 0.23 -5.53
N LEU A 163 -8.37 0.22 -4.41
CA LEU A 163 -9.23 -0.88 -3.98
C LEU A 163 -10.72 -0.51 -4.12
N ASP A 164 -11.54 -1.52 -4.37
CA ASP A 164 -12.99 -1.42 -4.40
C ASP A 164 -13.54 -1.16 -2.98
N ALA A 165 -14.04 0.06 -2.74
CA ALA A 165 -14.56 0.48 -1.45
C ALA A 165 -15.73 -0.38 -0.94
N SER A 166 -16.47 -1.03 -1.82
CA SER A 166 -17.62 -1.88 -1.43
C SER A 166 -17.21 -3.09 -0.59
N LYS A 167 -15.96 -3.56 -0.75
CA LYS A 167 -15.39 -4.72 -0.06
C LYS A 167 -14.60 -4.36 1.18
N ILE A 168 -14.34 -3.08 1.46
CA ILE A 168 -13.41 -2.67 2.55
C ILE A 168 -13.84 -3.17 3.94
N LYS A 169 -15.14 -3.35 4.16
CA LYS A 169 -15.69 -3.77 5.45
C LYS A 169 -15.33 -5.21 5.84
N THR A 170 -14.94 -6.04 4.88
CA THR A 170 -14.58 -7.44 5.12
C THR A 170 -13.12 -7.60 5.55
N VAL A 171 -12.28 -6.58 5.33
CA VAL A 171 -10.84 -6.63 5.61
C VAL A 171 -10.56 -6.78 7.10
N LEU A 172 -11.31 -6.10 7.98
CA LEU A 172 -11.07 -6.11 9.42
C LEU A 172 -12.18 -6.83 10.20
N SER A 173 -11.78 -7.65 11.13
CA SER A 173 -12.65 -8.20 12.18
C SER A 173 -12.02 -7.97 13.56
N VAL A 174 -12.81 -7.47 14.51
CA VAL A 174 -12.35 -7.09 15.85
C VAL A 174 -13.16 -7.78 16.92
N LYS A 175 -12.48 -8.31 17.92
CA LYS A 175 -13.10 -8.96 19.10
C LYS A 175 -12.48 -8.45 20.39
N GLN A 176 -13.32 -8.31 21.41
CA GLN A 176 -12.88 -8.15 22.81
C GLN A 176 -13.38 -9.35 23.60
N GLY A 177 -12.50 -10.32 23.87
CA GLY A 177 -12.90 -11.65 24.30
C GLY A 177 -13.81 -12.31 23.24
N GLU A 178 -14.99 -12.77 23.64
CA GLU A 178 -15.97 -13.38 22.73
C GLU A 178 -16.84 -12.35 21.98
N LYS A 179 -16.80 -11.09 22.39
CA LYS A 179 -17.67 -10.04 21.82
C LYS A 179 -17.05 -9.42 20.58
N SER A 180 -17.77 -9.43 19.44
CA SER A 180 -17.39 -8.66 18.25
C SER A 180 -17.58 -7.16 18.47
N ILE A 181 -16.60 -6.37 18.07
CA ILE A 181 -16.61 -4.91 18.12
C ILE A 181 -16.75 -4.39 16.67
N PRO A 182 -17.72 -3.49 16.39
CA PRO A 182 -17.88 -2.96 15.05
C PRO A 182 -16.72 -2.05 14.65
N VAL A 183 -16.28 -2.17 13.40
CA VAL A 183 -15.33 -1.26 12.76
C VAL A 183 -16.11 -0.26 11.90
N LYS A 184 -15.89 1.02 12.16
CA LYS A 184 -16.48 2.12 11.38
C LYS A 184 -15.43 2.61 10.39
N TRP A 185 -15.70 2.43 9.11
CA TRP A 185 -14.87 2.94 8.03
C TRP A 185 -15.38 4.29 7.56
N ASP A 186 -14.45 5.21 7.31
CA ASP A 186 -14.72 6.50 6.67
C ASP A 186 -14.50 6.39 5.16
N ASN A 187 -15.16 7.26 4.39
CA ASN A 187 -14.96 7.40 2.93
C ASN A 187 -15.11 6.10 2.13
N THR A 188 -16.19 5.34 2.39
CA THR A 188 -16.47 4.07 1.70
C THR A 188 -17.34 4.23 0.46
N SER A 189 -17.55 5.46 -0.03
CA SER A 189 -18.35 5.74 -1.23
C SER A 189 -17.54 5.58 -2.52
N ASP A 190 -16.24 5.84 -2.47
CA ASP A 190 -15.38 5.89 -3.65
C ASP A 190 -14.21 4.92 -3.50
N ASN A 191 -13.84 4.28 -4.62
CA ASN A 191 -12.64 3.46 -4.68
C ASN A 191 -11.40 4.32 -4.41
N ALA A 192 -10.49 3.83 -3.57
CA ALA A 192 -9.36 4.59 -3.09
C ALA A 192 -8.14 3.72 -2.77
N GLN A 193 -7.00 4.36 -2.55
CA GLN A 193 -5.79 3.73 -2.01
C GLN A 193 -5.68 3.89 -0.49
N TYR A 194 -6.46 4.78 0.09
CA TYR A 194 -6.36 5.14 1.50
C TYR A 194 -7.74 5.13 2.15
N PHE A 195 -7.89 4.36 3.22
CA PHE A 195 -9.10 4.28 4.02
C PHE A 195 -8.76 4.50 5.48
N SER A 196 -9.54 5.30 6.18
CA SER A 196 -9.46 5.43 7.63
C SER A 196 -10.59 4.66 8.31
N PHE A 197 -10.32 4.19 9.52
CA PHE A 197 -11.30 3.48 10.31
C PHE A 197 -11.20 3.79 11.80
N LYS A 198 -12.28 3.50 12.50
CA LYS A 198 -12.38 3.61 13.94
C LYS A 198 -12.98 2.34 14.54
N ILE A 199 -12.28 1.76 15.50
CA ILE A 199 -12.77 0.71 16.38
C ILE A 199 -13.30 1.40 17.61
N ASP A 200 -14.63 1.40 17.78
CA ASP A 200 -15.33 2.16 18.81
C ASP A 200 -15.91 1.22 19.88
N SER A 201 -16.28 1.80 21.01
CA SER A 201 -16.97 1.05 22.09
C SER A 201 -16.16 -0.11 22.67
N ILE A 202 -14.83 0.07 22.80
CA ILE A 202 -13.95 -0.83 23.53
C ILE A 202 -14.24 -0.61 25.03
N SER A 203 -14.68 -1.65 25.73
CA SER A 203 -15.09 -1.52 27.14
C SER A 203 -13.94 -1.83 28.09
N ARG A 204 -13.68 -0.95 29.07
CA ARG A 204 -12.81 -1.26 30.20
C ARG A 204 -13.65 -1.91 31.28
N LYS A 205 -13.29 -3.13 31.68
CA LYS A 205 -13.92 -3.89 32.76
C LYS A 205 -13.13 -3.73 34.06
N THR A 206 -13.59 -4.33 35.13
CA THR A 206 -12.83 -4.40 36.38
C THR A 206 -11.53 -5.17 36.19
N ASP A 207 -11.62 -6.29 35.48
CA ASP A 207 -10.48 -7.15 35.15
C ASP A 207 -9.86 -6.79 33.81
N ASP A 208 -8.61 -7.19 33.59
CA ASP A 208 -7.91 -7.05 32.33
C ASP A 208 -8.63 -7.85 31.22
N SER A 209 -8.59 -7.33 30.02
CA SER A 209 -9.11 -7.99 28.83
C SER A 209 -8.21 -7.70 27.64
N GLU A 210 -8.48 -8.34 26.50
CA GLU A 210 -7.72 -8.16 25.28
C GLU A 210 -8.64 -7.78 24.13
N LEU A 211 -8.16 -6.89 23.26
CA LEU A 211 -8.75 -6.55 22.00
C LEU A 211 -7.93 -7.22 20.90
N THR A 212 -8.53 -8.13 20.15
CA THR A 212 -7.88 -8.78 18.98
C THR A 212 -8.42 -8.19 17.70
N ILE A 213 -7.53 -7.69 16.85
CA ILE A 213 -7.80 -7.11 15.55
C ILE A 213 -7.20 -8.06 14.51
N ASN A 214 -8.04 -8.66 13.68
CA ASN A 214 -7.60 -9.52 12.59
C ASN A 214 -7.87 -8.82 11.27
N TRP A 215 -7.01 -9.07 10.28
CA TRP A 215 -7.22 -8.62 8.89
C TRP A 215 -6.97 -9.73 7.91
N THR A 216 -7.68 -9.64 6.78
CA THR A 216 -7.52 -10.53 5.63
C THR A 216 -7.73 -9.75 4.33
N GLY A 217 -7.00 -10.15 3.29
CA GLY A 217 -7.13 -9.62 1.94
C GLY A 217 -7.94 -10.51 0.99
N ASP A 218 -8.59 -11.57 1.50
CA ASP A 218 -9.21 -12.63 0.69
C ASP A 218 -10.20 -12.09 -0.37
N ASP A 219 -11.04 -11.10 0.00
CA ASP A 219 -12.03 -10.53 -0.93
C ASP A 219 -11.41 -9.68 -2.05
N TYR A 220 -10.12 -9.37 -1.95
CA TYR A 220 -9.33 -8.67 -2.97
C TYR A 220 -8.31 -9.56 -3.67
N ASP A 221 -8.34 -10.87 -3.45
CA ASP A 221 -7.32 -11.83 -3.94
C ASP A 221 -5.89 -11.44 -3.50
N ILE A 222 -5.75 -10.90 -2.28
CA ILE A 222 -4.48 -10.48 -1.67
C ILE A 222 -4.10 -11.47 -0.58
N GLU A 223 -2.90 -12.08 -0.70
CA GLU A 223 -2.33 -12.99 0.32
C GLU A 223 -1.78 -12.21 1.53
N ASN A 224 -2.53 -11.27 2.07
CA ASN A 224 -2.16 -10.50 3.25
C ASN A 224 -3.16 -10.75 4.36
N GLN A 225 -2.71 -11.42 5.42
CA GLN A 225 -3.49 -11.68 6.61
C GLN A 225 -2.64 -11.53 7.86
N GLY A 226 -3.27 -11.19 8.96
CA GLY A 226 -2.57 -11.07 10.23
C GLY A 226 -3.50 -10.73 11.37
N ALA A 227 -2.90 -10.60 12.56
CA ALA A 227 -3.60 -10.23 13.78
C ALA A 227 -2.71 -9.40 14.68
N GLU A 228 -3.32 -8.47 15.41
CA GLU A 228 -2.67 -7.72 16.47
C GLU A 228 -3.57 -7.74 17.73
N THR A 229 -2.94 -7.84 18.89
CA THR A 229 -3.65 -7.90 20.17
C THR A 229 -3.20 -6.75 21.06
N TYR A 230 -4.18 -5.98 21.54
CA TYR A 230 -3.99 -4.87 22.48
C TYR A 230 -4.44 -5.29 23.87
N PRO A 231 -3.60 -5.12 24.91
CA PRO A 231 -4.03 -5.27 26.27
C PRO A 231 -4.97 -4.12 26.64
N ILE A 232 -6.10 -4.44 27.26
CA ILE A 232 -7.04 -3.49 27.82
C ILE A 232 -7.03 -3.65 29.35
N PRO A 233 -6.19 -2.88 30.06
CA PRO A 233 -6.07 -2.98 31.51
C PRO A 233 -7.38 -2.64 32.22
N GLY A 234 -7.64 -3.32 33.33
CA GLY A 234 -8.82 -3.08 34.15
C GLY A 234 -8.91 -1.64 34.66
N LYS A 235 -10.12 -1.19 35.02
CA LYS A 235 -10.44 0.19 35.43
C LYS A 235 -9.61 0.74 36.59
N ASN A 236 -9.06 -0.13 37.41
CA ASN A 236 -8.27 0.24 38.60
C ASN A 236 -6.75 0.26 38.31
N LYS A 237 -6.35 0.12 37.03
CA LYS A 237 -4.95 0.08 36.62
C LYS A 237 -4.63 1.27 35.74
N PHE A 238 -3.79 2.16 36.24
CA PHE A 238 -3.17 3.21 35.43
C PHE A 238 -1.75 2.76 35.08
N VAL A 239 -1.54 2.32 33.86
CA VAL A 239 -0.28 1.73 33.37
C VAL A 239 0.04 2.16 31.93
N ILE A 240 1.29 2.02 31.54
CA ILE A 240 1.71 2.12 30.12
C ILE A 240 1.27 0.83 29.43
N VAL A 241 0.48 0.94 28.37
CA VAL A 241 -0.02 -0.18 27.56
C VAL A 241 0.84 -0.45 26.36
N ASP A 242 1.51 0.59 25.84
CA ASP A 242 2.43 0.48 24.71
C ASP A 242 3.51 1.57 24.75
N ALA A 243 4.69 1.26 24.18
CA ALA A 243 5.81 2.20 24.07
C ALA A 243 6.49 2.04 22.69
N LYS A 244 6.52 3.12 21.93
CA LYS A 244 7.11 3.15 20.57
C LYS A 244 8.19 4.21 20.47
N THR A 245 9.19 3.97 19.65
CA THR A 245 10.20 4.97 19.30
C THR A 245 10.27 5.15 17.80
N THR A 246 10.41 6.41 17.36
CA THR A 246 10.75 6.75 15.98
C THR A 246 12.10 7.44 15.97
N SER A 247 12.92 7.20 14.94
CA SER A 247 14.30 7.73 14.90
C SER A 247 14.52 8.82 13.83
N ALA A 248 13.67 8.91 12.83
CA ALA A 248 13.86 9.85 11.72
C ALA A 248 12.57 10.61 11.41
N PRO A 249 12.63 11.92 11.06
CA PRO A 249 13.80 12.80 11.07
C PRO A 249 14.23 13.21 12.48
N ASN A 250 13.33 13.14 13.48
CA ASN A 250 13.61 13.43 14.89
C ASN A 250 13.21 12.23 15.74
N ALA A 251 14.01 11.92 16.75
CA ALA A 251 13.69 10.87 17.71
C ALA A 251 12.46 11.30 18.53
N VAL A 252 11.46 10.41 18.62
CA VAL A 252 10.28 10.60 19.48
C VAL A 252 10.01 9.30 20.23
N LEU A 253 9.88 9.40 21.55
CA LEU A 253 9.32 8.32 22.37
C LEU A 253 7.82 8.59 22.55
N THR A 254 7.00 7.64 22.18
CA THR A 254 5.56 7.65 22.38
C THR A 254 5.20 6.62 23.44
N LEU A 255 4.60 7.07 24.55
CA LEU A 255 4.09 6.21 25.60
C LEU A 255 2.57 6.29 25.59
N ASN A 256 1.89 5.16 25.38
CA ASN A 256 0.44 5.08 25.42
C ASN A 256 0.00 4.51 26.78
N PHE A 257 -0.84 5.24 27.48
CA PHE A 257 -1.34 4.90 28.80
C PHE A 257 -2.76 4.31 28.75
N SER A 258 -3.11 3.57 29.76
CA SER A 258 -4.47 2.99 29.90
C SER A 258 -5.57 4.03 30.18
N GLU A 259 -5.20 5.27 30.53
CA GLU A 259 -6.11 6.38 30.86
C GLU A 259 -5.55 7.69 30.28
N PRO A 260 -6.41 8.69 30.03
CA PRO A 260 -5.93 10.01 29.60
C PRO A 260 -5.11 10.67 30.71
N LEU A 261 -4.09 11.39 30.29
CA LEU A 261 -3.16 12.07 31.19
C LEU A 261 -3.65 13.47 31.54
N GLN A 262 -3.43 13.88 32.80
CA GLN A 262 -3.67 15.24 33.23
C GLN A 262 -2.79 16.21 32.41
N GLN A 263 -3.39 17.23 31.76
CA GLN A 263 -2.70 18.09 30.79
C GLN A 263 -1.62 18.98 31.44
N ASP A 264 -1.91 19.58 32.57
CA ASP A 264 -1.07 20.61 33.21
C ASP A 264 -0.10 20.04 34.27
N GLN A 265 0.38 18.82 34.07
CA GLN A 265 1.31 18.22 35.01
C GLN A 265 2.78 18.49 34.66
N ASN A 266 3.62 18.61 35.68
CA ASN A 266 5.07 18.70 35.49
C ASN A 266 5.66 17.28 35.29
N LEU A 267 6.16 17.02 34.09
CA LEU A 267 6.74 15.73 33.70
C LEU A 267 8.28 15.69 33.83
N ASN A 268 8.91 16.79 34.23
CA ASN A 268 10.37 16.85 34.38
C ASN A 268 10.86 15.83 35.40
N GLY A 269 11.78 14.96 34.97
CA GLY A 269 12.33 13.91 35.82
C GLY A 269 11.44 12.66 35.96
N LEU A 270 10.17 12.70 35.51
CA LEU A 270 9.29 11.52 35.51
C LEU A 270 9.51 10.60 34.31
N VAL A 271 10.04 11.14 33.21
CA VAL A 271 10.54 10.34 32.10
C VAL A 271 11.99 10.77 31.82
N THR A 272 12.89 9.81 31.69
CA THR A 272 14.29 10.06 31.36
C THR A 272 14.71 9.20 30.19
N ILE A 273 15.51 9.78 29.30
CA ILE A 273 16.13 9.10 28.17
C ILE A 273 17.64 9.28 28.30
N GLU A 274 18.39 8.18 28.33
CA GLU A 274 19.84 8.21 28.42
C GLU A 274 20.46 9.03 27.28
N ASN A 275 21.45 9.84 27.58
CA ASN A 275 22.14 10.75 26.64
C ASN A 275 21.24 11.88 26.07
N ALA A 276 20.03 12.09 26.60
CA ALA A 276 19.24 13.27 26.25
C ALA A 276 19.67 14.48 27.09
N GLU A 277 19.95 15.62 26.42
CA GLU A 277 20.34 16.87 27.10
C GLU A 277 19.13 17.53 27.77
N SER A 278 18.00 17.57 27.05
CA SER A 278 16.70 18.03 27.59
C SER A 278 15.56 17.31 26.89
N LEU A 279 14.40 17.33 27.51
CA LEU A 279 13.20 16.68 27.00
C LEU A 279 12.04 17.68 26.91
N ARG A 280 11.32 17.66 25.79
CA ARG A 280 10.04 18.34 25.60
C ARG A 280 8.93 17.30 25.64
N TYR A 281 7.83 17.62 26.26
CA TYR A 281 6.69 16.73 26.46
C TYR A 281 5.46 17.28 25.75
N GLU A 282 4.64 16.37 25.20
CA GLU A 282 3.35 16.66 24.61
C GLU A 282 2.35 15.60 25.04
N ILE A 283 1.24 16.00 25.64
CA ILE A 283 0.16 15.13 26.08
C ILE A 283 -1.01 15.25 25.09
N ASN A 284 -1.52 14.11 24.63
CA ASN A 284 -2.71 14.04 23.82
C ASN A 284 -3.59 12.83 24.27
N GLY A 285 -4.55 13.10 25.11
CA GLY A 285 -5.39 12.05 25.73
C GLY A 285 -4.53 11.02 26.46
N ASN A 286 -4.58 9.78 26.02
CA ASN A 286 -3.83 8.67 26.62
C ASN A 286 -2.33 8.64 26.21
N VAL A 287 -1.88 9.55 25.37
CA VAL A 287 -0.55 9.50 24.77
C VAL A 287 0.36 10.60 25.31
N LEU A 288 1.54 10.21 25.75
CA LEU A 288 2.66 11.10 26.05
C LEU A 288 3.73 10.95 24.98
N ARG A 289 4.02 12.02 24.23
CA ARG A 289 5.17 12.12 23.33
C ARG A 289 6.31 12.84 24.01
N VAL A 290 7.49 12.26 23.94
CA VAL A 290 8.72 12.81 24.52
C VAL A 290 9.75 13.04 23.44
N TYR A 291 10.21 14.27 23.31
CA TYR A 291 11.11 14.73 22.28
C TYR A 291 12.45 15.11 22.90
N PRO A 292 13.53 14.34 22.70
CA PRO A 292 14.87 14.77 23.08
C PRO A 292 15.33 15.95 22.22
N SER A 293 16.05 16.89 22.83
CA SER A 293 16.56 18.09 22.14
C SER A 293 17.73 17.80 21.23
N ASN A 294 18.48 16.74 21.53
CA ASN A 294 19.64 16.29 20.77
C ASN A 294 19.37 14.95 20.06
N ARG A 295 20.15 14.68 19.03
CA ARG A 295 20.12 13.38 18.34
C ARG A 295 20.69 12.29 19.24
N ILE A 296 19.89 11.23 19.44
CA ILE A 296 20.30 10.04 20.20
C ILE A 296 20.65 8.93 19.21
N LEU A 297 21.77 8.28 19.41
CA LEU A 297 22.28 7.20 18.55
C LEU A 297 22.45 5.92 19.36
N GLY A 298 22.14 4.79 18.73
CA GLY A 298 22.28 3.46 19.33
C GLY A 298 21.15 3.12 20.32
N GLU A 299 21.39 2.08 21.10
CA GLU A 299 20.48 1.64 22.16
C GLU A 299 20.64 2.53 23.39
N VAL A 300 19.52 2.98 23.95
CA VAL A 300 19.50 3.83 25.13
C VAL A 300 18.47 3.34 26.14
N ARG A 301 18.72 3.59 27.40
CA ARG A 301 17.80 3.28 28.48
C ARG A 301 16.77 4.40 28.61
N ILE A 302 15.50 3.99 28.67
CA ILE A 302 14.36 4.87 28.94
C ILE A 302 13.74 4.45 30.25
N ASN A 303 13.52 5.41 31.16
CA ASN A 303 12.84 5.13 32.43
C ASN A 303 11.60 6.03 32.53
N ALA A 304 10.50 5.44 32.94
CA ALA A 304 9.29 6.16 33.38
C ALA A 304 9.07 5.86 34.87
N PHE A 305 9.02 6.92 35.66
CA PHE A 305 8.89 6.82 37.12
C PHE A 305 7.46 7.08 37.57
N GLN A 306 7.17 6.68 38.81
CA GLN A 306 5.89 7.02 39.47
C GLN A 306 5.76 8.54 39.60
N GLY A 307 4.53 9.05 39.46
CA GLY A 307 4.23 10.49 39.58
C GLY A 307 3.48 11.07 38.40
N ILE A 308 3.48 10.37 37.23
CA ILE A 308 2.61 10.71 36.11
C ILE A 308 1.15 10.51 36.55
N LYS A 309 0.29 11.49 36.27
CA LYS A 309 -1.10 11.52 36.75
C LYS A 309 -2.08 11.31 35.60
N SER A 310 -3.11 10.48 35.89
CA SER A 310 -4.33 10.33 35.10
C SER A 310 -5.30 11.50 35.37
N GLU A 311 -6.23 11.74 34.44
CA GLU A 311 -7.38 12.62 34.64
C GLU A 311 -8.43 12.03 35.58
N TYR A 312 -8.38 10.72 35.84
CA TYR A 312 -9.38 9.97 36.65
C TYR A 312 -8.93 9.65 38.06
#